data_8d874445439d7eafbdb3742adfbdba47
#
_entry.id   8d874445439d7eafbdb3742adfbdba47
#
_cell.length_a   1.000
_cell.length_b   1.000
_cell.length_c   1.000
_cell.angle_alpha   90.00
_cell.angle_beta   90.00
_cell.angle_gamma   90.00
#
_symmetry.space_group_name_H-M   'P 1'
#
loop_
_entity.id
_entity.type
_entity.pdbx_description
1 polymer ?
#
loop_
_entity_poly.entity_id
_entity_poly.type
_entity_poly.pdbx_seq_one_letter_code
_entity_poly.pdbx_strand_id
1 'polypeptide(L)'
;MTDLRPLRSNRRIAPVIALAVSLLGASVTACDSQAAQPEDQTSNQLQTEIVDTLPHDPEAFTQGLEIADGALYEGTGIAGESWLRVSDFPEGTIRTTVDLPGQLFGEGITVTDESVWQLTWRDGVAIERDRHSLTELRRVEYAGEGWGICALPDRLVTSDGSATLTFRDRGTFDEIGSVQVTDGSASVDRLNELECAEDGSVYANVWTTDTIVRIDPNTGRVSAAIDATPVRNALPEETPNIDVLNGIAQIPGTDRFLVTGKYWPSMFVVRFVTKP
;
A
#
# COMPACT_ATOMS: atom_id res chain seq x y z
N MET A 1 -4.80 -21.22 -75.18
CA MET A 1 -5.70 -22.23 -75.80
C MET A 1 -6.87 -22.38 -74.89
N THR A 2 -7.87 -21.68 -75.31
CA THR A 2 -9.25 -22.09 -75.64
C THR A 2 -10.09 -22.40 -74.41
N ASP A 3 -11.28 -21.87 -74.18
CA ASP A 3 -12.18 -21.13 -75.05
C ASP A 3 -13.31 -20.56 -74.19
N LEU A 4 -13.84 -19.44 -74.63
CA LEU A 4 -15.00 -18.75 -74.15
C LEU A 4 -16.29 -19.48 -74.62
N ARG A 5 -17.40 -19.42 -73.87
CA ARG A 5 -18.63 -18.79 -74.32
C ARG A 5 -19.81 -18.97 -73.32
N PRO A 6 -20.77 -18.02 -73.38
CA PRO A 6 -21.85 -17.82 -72.41
C PRO A 6 -23.18 -18.39 -72.85
N LEU A 7 -24.16 -18.54 -71.95
CA LEU A 7 -25.56 -18.76 -72.26
C LEU A 7 -26.51 -17.89 -71.42
N ARG A 8 -27.15 -17.04 -72.12
CA ARG A 8 -28.42 -16.34 -72.15
C ARG A 8 -29.50 -16.69 -71.11
N SER A 9 -29.96 -15.70 -70.48
CA SER A 9 -31.31 -15.07 -70.43
C SER A 9 -32.53 -15.98 -70.55
N ASN A 10 -33.35 -15.97 -69.49
CA ASN A 10 -34.82 -15.98 -69.71
C ASN A 10 -35.54 -15.21 -68.58
N ARG A 11 -36.11 -14.08 -68.97
CA ARG A 11 -37.07 -13.29 -68.19
C ARG A 11 -38.40 -14.05 -68.16
N ARG A 12 -39.00 -14.20 -66.98
CA ARG A 12 -40.44 -14.39 -66.83
C ARG A 12 -40.96 -13.35 -65.83
N ILE A 13 -41.84 -12.52 -66.33
CA ILE A 13 -42.63 -11.54 -65.58
C ILE A 13 -43.87 -12.29 -65.05
N ALA A 14 -44.21 -12.12 -63.80
CA ALA A 14 -45.53 -12.48 -63.26
C ALA A 14 -45.86 -11.56 -62.07
N PRO A 15 -47.13 -11.36 -61.73
CA PRO A 15 -47.65 -10.04 -61.40
C PRO A 15 -47.61 -9.70 -59.91
N VAL A 16 -47.67 -8.37 -59.68
CA VAL A 16 -47.79 -7.72 -58.39
C VAL A 16 -49.13 -8.01 -57.74
N ILE A 17 -49.18 -8.65 -56.61
CA ILE A 17 -50.30 -8.68 -55.67
C ILE A 17 -49.93 -7.75 -54.51
N ALA A 18 -50.60 -6.62 -54.42
CA ALA A 18 -50.50 -5.74 -53.28
C ALA A 18 -51.27 -6.31 -52.09
N LEU A 19 -50.57 -6.71 -51.05
CA LEU A 19 -51.16 -7.07 -49.77
C LEU A 19 -50.91 -5.93 -48.78
N ALA A 20 -51.97 -5.23 -48.41
CA ALA A 20 -51.92 -4.22 -47.35
C ALA A 20 -51.74 -4.89 -46.01
N VAL A 21 -50.60 -4.69 -45.40
CA VAL A 21 -50.33 -5.12 -44.00
C VAL A 21 -50.43 -3.90 -43.09
N SER A 22 -51.45 -3.94 -42.24
CA SER A 22 -51.70 -2.96 -41.19
C SER A 22 -50.58 -3.08 -40.13
N LEU A 23 -49.74 -2.03 -39.99
CA LEU A 23 -48.77 -1.93 -38.94
C LEU A 23 -49.46 -1.55 -37.60
N LEU A 24 -49.67 -2.54 -36.73
CA LEU A 24 -49.83 -2.27 -35.29
C LEU A 24 -48.47 -1.85 -34.73
N GLY A 25 -48.35 -0.58 -34.37
CA GLY A 25 -47.20 -0.05 -33.68
C GLY A 25 -47.14 -0.62 -32.24
N ALA A 26 -46.24 -1.58 -32.00
CA ALA A 26 -45.82 -1.93 -30.65
C ALA A 26 -44.72 -0.93 -30.20
N SER A 27 -45.09 -0.01 -29.33
CA SER A 27 -44.12 0.86 -28.64
C SER A 27 -43.29 0.02 -27.71
N VAL A 28 -42.09 -0.34 -28.14
CA VAL A 28 -41.06 -0.92 -27.25
C VAL A 28 -40.49 0.25 -26.44
N THR A 29 -40.95 0.42 -25.20
CA THR A 29 -40.26 1.23 -24.21
C THR A 29 -38.90 0.54 -23.90
N ALA A 30 -37.85 1.07 -24.52
CA ALA A 30 -36.49 0.75 -24.11
C ALA A 30 -36.31 1.27 -22.67
N CYS A 31 -36.26 0.35 -21.70
CA CYS A 31 -35.70 0.66 -20.40
C CYS A 31 -34.20 0.91 -20.63
N ASP A 32 -33.84 2.18 -20.66
CA ASP A 32 -32.45 2.62 -20.62
C ASP A 32 -31.92 2.26 -19.24
N SER A 33 -31.28 1.10 -19.15
CA SER A 33 -30.49 0.72 -17.99
C SER A 33 -29.24 1.57 -18.03
N GLN A 34 -29.36 2.81 -17.55
CA GLN A 34 -28.21 3.61 -17.21
C GLN A 34 -27.44 2.84 -16.14
N ALA A 35 -26.38 2.14 -16.56
CA ALA A 35 -25.39 1.61 -15.63
C ALA A 35 -24.92 2.82 -14.80
N ALA A 36 -25.18 2.79 -13.51
CA ALA A 36 -24.69 3.80 -12.60
C ALA A 36 -23.17 3.86 -12.79
N GLN A 37 -22.67 4.99 -13.27
CA GLN A 37 -21.24 5.26 -13.24
C GLN A 37 -20.84 5.18 -11.76
N PRO A 38 -19.71 4.53 -11.42
CA PRO A 38 -19.22 4.56 -10.06
C PRO A 38 -19.05 6.03 -9.70
N GLU A 39 -19.79 6.46 -8.67
CA GLU A 39 -19.64 7.81 -8.12
C GLU A 39 -18.16 7.99 -7.78
N ASP A 40 -17.61 9.13 -8.16
CA ASP A 40 -16.25 9.58 -7.83
C ASP A 40 -16.22 9.87 -6.31
N GLN A 41 -16.28 8.79 -5.50
CA GLN A 41 -16.28 8.89 -4.05
C GLN A 41 -14.87 9.22 -3.61
N THR A 42 -14.67 10.45 -3.19
CA THR A 42 -13.48 10.86 -2.46
C THR A 42 -13.40 10.14 -1.12
N SER A 43 -12.16 9.95 -0.63
CA SER A 43 -11.88 9.28 0.62
C SER A 43 -12.53 9.95 1.84
N ASN A 44 -12.81 9.16 2.88
CA ASN A 44 -13.22 9.68 4.18
C ASN A 44 -12.09 10.52 4.78
N GLN A 45 -12.42 11.69 5.31
CA GLN A 45 -11.45 12.56 5.97
C GLN A 45 -11.41 12.22 7.47
N LEU A 46 -10.29 11.64 7.90
CA LEU A 46 -10.02 11.28 9.28
C LEU A 46 -8.87 12.11 9.85
N GLN A 47 -8.65 12.01 11.15
CA GLN A 47 -7.49 12.55 11.84
C GLN A 47 -7.02 11.58 12.94
N THR A 48 -5.78 11.74 13.39
CA THR A 48 -5.25 11.04 14.55
C THR A 48 -5.82 11.61 15.84
N GLU A 49 -6.29 10.73 16.73
CA GLU A 49 -6.56 11.02 18.14
C GLU A 49 -5.48 10.32 18.97
N ILE A 50 -4.68 11.09 19.71
CA ILE A 50 -3.62 10.53 20.55
C ILE A 50 -4.22 9.87 21.78
N VAL A 51 -3.93 8.58 21.97
CA VAL A 51 -4.37 7.78 23.12
C VAL A 51 -3.27 7.68 24.16
N ASP A 52 -2.01 7.53 23.70
CA ASP A 52 -0.83 7.42 24.57
C ASP A 52 0.42 7.89 23.82
N THR A 53 1.50 8.15 24.56
CA THR A 53 2.81 8.57 24.03
C THR A 53 3.89 7.72 24.65
N LEU A 54 4.71 7.09 23.83
CA LEU A 54 5.82 6.24 24.22
C LEU A 54 7.16 6.89 23.85
N PRO A 55 8.23 6.64 24.61
CA PRO A 55 9.57 7.07 24.22
C PRO A 55 10.01 6.45 22.90
N HIS A 56 10.75 7.20 22.11
CA HIS A 56 11.40 6.70 20.91
C HIS A 56 12.85 7.17 20.84
N ASP A 57 13.69 6.43 20.14
CA ASP A 57 15.09 6.75 19.93
C ASP A 57 15.23 7.92 18.96
N PRO A 58 15.67 9.12 19.41
CA PRO A 58 15.78 10.29 18.54
C PRO A 58 16.91 10.19 17.51
N GLU A 59 17.72 9.13 17.54
CA GLU A 59 18.72 8.83 16.51
C GLU A 59 18.20 7.85 15.46
N ALA A 60 16.99 7.30 15.64
CA ALA A 60 16.39 6.36 14.69
C ALA A 60 15.86 7.09 13.44
N PHE A 61 16.45 6.82 12.29
CA PHE A 61 15.91 7.20 10.99
C PHE A 61 14.92 6.14 10.52
N THR A 62 13.75 6.12 11.16
CA THR A 62 12.74 5.05 10.99
C THR A 62 12.26 4.92 9.56
N GLN A 63 12.37 3.72 9.01
CA GLN A 63 11.96 3.37 7.65
C GLN A 63 10.93 2.24 7.62
N GLY A 64 10.79 1.47 8.68
CA GLY A 64 9.78 0.44 8.79
C GLY A 64 9.44 0.15 10.24
N LEU A 65 8.17 -0.13 10.51
CA LEU A 65 7.64 -0.37 11.84
C LEU A 65 6.58 -1.46 11.81
N GLU A 66 6.64 -2.44 12.72
CA GLU A 66 5.60 -3.46 12.84
C GLU A 66 5.53 -4.02 14.26
N ILE A 67 4.32 -4.33 14.74
CA ILE A 67 4.10 -4.96 16.03
C ILE A 67 3.60 -6.39 15.83
N ALA A 68 4.36 -7.36 16.32
CA ALA A 68 3.99 -8.77 16.26
C ALA A 68 4.36 -9.48 17.57
N ASP A 69 3.46 -10.32 18.11
CA ASP A 69 3.65 -11.15 19.31
C ASP A 69 4.22 -10.39 20.53
N GLY A 70 3.70 -9.16 20.77
CA GLY A 70 4.14 -8.31 21.88
C GLY A 70 5.56 -7.77 21.73
N ALA A 71 6.06 -7.71 20.49
CA ALA A 71 7.32 -7.10 20.14
C ALA A 71 7.13 -6.04 19.08
N LEU A 72 7.88 -4.95 19.20
CA LEU A 72 8.05 -3.92 18.20
C LEU A 72 9.28 -4.22 17.37
N TYR A 73 9.11 -4.34 16.07
CA TYR A 73 10.16 -4.42 15.06
C TYR A 73 10.33 -3.04 14.42
N GLU A 74 11.55 -2.58 14.35
CA GLU A 74 11.88 -1.29 13.74
C GLU A 74 13.08 -1.43 12.82
N GLY A 75 12.93 -0.99 11.57
CA GLY A 75 14.00 -0.88 10.60
C GLY A 75 14.38 0.58 10.37
N THR A 76 15.67 0.88 10.26
CA THR A 76 16.15 2.24 10.00
C THR A 76 16.93 2.35 8.72
N GLY A 77 17.03 3.60 8.20
CA GLY A 77 17.87 4.00 7.08
C GLY A 77 19.25 4.49 7.51
N ILE A 78 19.93 5.16 6.59
CA ILE A 78 21.28 5.71 6.59
C ILE A 78 22.34 4.66 6.23
N ALA A 79 23.00 4.86 5.09
CA ALA A 79 24.01 3.95 4.58
C ALA A 79 25.16 3.76 5.59
N GLY A 80 25.41 2.53 5.97
CA GLY A 80 26.44 2.16 6.95
C GLY A 80 26.03 2.31 8.42
N GLU A 81 24.81 2.83 8.69
CA GLU A 81 24.27 3.02 10.05
C GLU A 81 22.88 2.37 10.21
N SER A 82 22.36 1.74 9.15
CA SER A 82 21.05 1.08 9.16
C SER A 82 21.05 -0.17 10.04
N TRP A 83 19.98 -0.35 10.77
CA TRP A 83 19.78 -1.53 11.62
C TRP A 83 18.32 -2.02 11.57
N LEU A 84 18.12 -3.26 12.06
CA LEU A 84 16.85 -3.83 12.43
C LEU A 84 16.89 -4.15 13.92
N ARG A 85 15.91 -3.63 14.68
CA ARG A 85 15.79 -3.80 16.14
C ARG A 85 14.48 -4.46 16.50
N VAL A 86 14.51 -5.30 17.51
CA VAL A 86 13.33 -5.88 18.15
C VAL A 86 13.34 -5.49 19.62
N SER A 87 12.25 -4.94 20.11
CA SER A 87 12.05 -4.56 21.51
C SER A 87 10.71 -5.07 22.04
N ASP A 88 10.59 -5.20 23.36
CA ASP A 88 9.30 -5.46 24.01
C ASP A 88 8.33 -4.31 23.76
N PHE A 89 7.07 -4.62 23.45
CA PHE A 89 6.03 -3.63 23.30
C PHE A 89 4.95 -3.78 24.38
N PRO A 90 4.58 -2.72 25.12
CA PRO A 90 4.99 -1.31 24.93
C PRO A 90 6.21 -0.87 25.75
N GLU A 91 6.88 -1.74 26.49
CA GLU A 91 7.92 -1.41 27.48
C GLU A 91 9.20 -0.83 26.89
N GLY A 92 9.47 -1.07 25.59
CA GLY A 92 10.63 -0.55 24.87
C GLY A 92 11.95 -1.24 25.21
N THR A 93 11.94 -2.34 25.98
CA THR A 93 13.17 -3.08 26.33
C THR A 93 13.74 -3.75 25.06
N ILE A 94 14.95 -3.38 24.66
CA ILE A 94 15.60 -3.94 23.48
C ILE A 94 15.92 -5.41 23.71
N ARG A 95 15.40 -6.30 22.88
CA ARG A 95 15.69 -7.75 22.84
C ARG A 95 16.93 -8.03 22.02
N THR A 96 16.99 -7.44 20.82
CA THR A 96 18.11 -7.66 19.88
C THR A 96 18.18 -6.53 18.85
N THR A 97 19.37 -6.29 18.31
CA THR A 97 19.61 -5.38 17.19
C THR A 97 20.62 -6.03 16.26
N VAL A 98 20.40 -5.91 14.96
CA VAL A 98 21.34 -6.32 13.92
C VAL A 98 21.58 -5.19 12.94
N ASP A 99 22.85 -4.91 12.67
CA ASP A 99 23.22 -3.92 11.68
C ASP A 99 23.04 -4.47 10.26
N LEU A 100 22.69 -3.61 9.32
CA LEU A 100 22.73 -3.99 7.90
C LEU A 100 24.18 -4.07 7.45
N PRO A 101 24.55 -5.06 6.63
CA PRO A 101 25.90 -5.22 6.19
C PRO A 101 26.33 -4.16 5.18
N GLY A 102 27.57 -3.69 5.31
CA GLY A 102 28.20 -2.78 4.35
C GLY A 102 27.59 -1.38 4.35
N GLN A 103 27.33 -0.85 3.16
CA GLN A 103 26.80 0.48 2.94
C GLN A 103 25.32 0.46 2.51
N LEU A 104 24.60 -0.62 2.80
CA LEU A 104 23.19 -0.73 2.48
C LEU A 104 22.39 0.33 3.23
N PHE A 105 21.47 0.98 2.53
CA PHE A 105 20.50 1.87 3.15
C PHE A 105 19.22 1.07 3.42
N GLY A 106 18.94 0.77 4.70
CA GLY A 106 17.75 0.03 5.11
C GLY A 106 16.47 0.82 4.88
N GLU A 107 15.42 0.11 4.54
CA GLU A 107 14.09 0.64 4.28
C GLU A 107 13.03 -0.16 5.03
N GLY A 108 11.78 -0.17 4.55
CA GLY A 108 10.66 -0.83 5.17
C GLY A 108 10.92 -2.26 5.60
N ILE A 109 10.24 -2.68 6.64
CA ILE A 109 10.29 -4.05 7.17
C ILE A 109 8.90 -4.64 7.26
N THR A 110 8.81 -5.97 7.23
CA THR A 110 7.58 -6.68 7.62
C THR A 110 7.88 -8.02 8.25
N VAL A 111 7.00 -8.44 9.15
CA VAL A 111 7.09 -9.69 9.90
C VAL A 111 6.10 -10.69 9.32
N THR A 112 6.58 -11.87 8.99
CA THR A 112 5.75 -13.01 8.61
C THR A 112 5.75 -14.06 9.73
N ASP A 113 5.09 -15.19 9.52
CA ASP A 113 5.06 -16.26 10.52
C ASP A 113 6.46 -16.79 10.87
N GLU A 114 7.37 -16.83 9.89
CA GLU A 114 8.69 -17.46 10.02
C GLU A 114 9.86 -16.48 9.86
N SER A 115 9.65 -15.35 9.23
CA SER A 115 10.75 -14.44 8.86
C SER A 115 10.40 -12.96 9.01
N VAL A 116 11.43 -12.14 8.98
CA VAL A 116 11.37 -10.68 8.83
C VAL A 116 12.01 -10.32 7.50
N TRP A 117 11.28 -9.58 6.66
CA TRP A 117 11.80 -8.98 5.46
C TRP A 117 12.23 -7.55 5.72
N GLN A 118 13.35 -7.13 5.14
CA GLN A 118 13.83 -5.76 5.15
C GLN A 118 14.29 -5.36 3.76
N LEU A 119 13.73 -4.25 3.26
CA LEU A 119 14.11 -3.67 1.97
C LEU A 119 15.38 -2.83 2.09
N THR A 120 15.97 -2.52 0.94
CA THR A 120 17.00 -1.49 0.79
C THR A 120 16.56 -0.45 -0.24
N TRP A 121 17.00 0.81 -0.09
CA TRP A 121 16.53 1.91 -0.93
C TRP A 121 16.85 1.71 -2.42
N ARG A 122 18.12 1.81 -2.81
CA ARG A 122 18.58 1.75 -4.20
C ARG A 122 19.52 0.59 -4.48
N ASP A 123 19.80 -0.18 -3.46
CA ASP A 123 20.69 -1.33 -3.59
C ASP A 123 19.99 -2.52 -4.29
N GLY A 124 18.65 -2.45 -4.43
CA GLY A 124 17.86 -3.47 -5.11
C GLY A 124 17.89 -4.84 -4.44
N VAL A 125 18.03 -4.86 -3.11
CA VAL A 125 18.16 -6.08 -2.31
C VAL A 125 17.12 -6.09 -1.20
N ALA A 126 16.35 -7.18 -1.10
CA ALA A 126 15.53 -7.52 0.05
C ALA A 126 16.25 -8.60 0.90
N ILE A 127 16.34 -8.40 2.20
CA ILE A 127 16.97 -9.31 3.13
C ILE A 127 15.88 -10.05 3.90
N GLU A 128 15.87 -11.38 3.81
CA GLU A 128 15.03 -12.23 4.64
C GLU A 128 15.84 -12.75 5.82
N ARG A 129 15.29 -12.57 7.02
CA ARG A 129 15.91 -13.01 8.27
C ARG A 129 14.99 -13.95 9.03
N ASP A 130 15.56 -14.88 9.76
CA ASP A 130 14.82 -15.67 10.74
C ASP A 130 14.17 -14.76 11.79
N ARG A 131 12.89 -14.95 12.03
CA ARG A 131 12.08 -14.05 12.87
C ARG A 131 12.59 -13.94 14.32
N HIS A 132 13.13 -15.02 14.87
CA HIS A 132 13.51 -15.09 16.29
C HIS A 132 14.97 -14.67 16.53
N SER A 133 15.86 -15.11 15.65
CA SER A 133 17.31 -14.88 15.80
C SER A 133 17.80 -13.67 15.01
N LEU A 134 17.00 -13.13 14.07
CA LEU A 134 17.37 -12.14 13.08
C LEU A 134 18.57 -12.55 12.19
N THR A 135 18.93 -13.84 12.22
CA THR A 135 19.96 -14.38 11.34
C THR A 135 19.51 -14.26 9.89
N GLU A 136 20.38 -13.74 9.02
CA GLU A 136 20.09 -13.65 7.58
C GLU A 136 19.91 -15.06 6.99
N LEU A 137 18.76 -15.29 6.35
CA LEU A 137 18.44 -16.54 5.65
C LEU A 137 18.86 -16.46 4.20
N ARG A 138 18.53 -15.34 3.54
CA ARG A 138 18.86 -15.09 2.15
C ARG A 138 18.72 -13.62 1.77
N ARG A 139 19.21 -13.29 0.60
CA ARG A 139 18.96 -12.03 -0.12
C ARG A 139 18.30 -12.33 -1.45
N VAL A 140 17.36 -11.46 -1.81
CA VAL A 140 16.70 -11.50 -3.10
C VAL A 140 16.91 -10.16 -3.79
N GLU A 141 17.35 -10.19 -5.04
CA GLU A 141 17.47 -8.99 -5.86
C GLU A 141 16.12 -8.60 -6.44
N TYR A 142 15.81 -7.31 -6.49
CA TYR A 142 14.63 -6.76 -7.15
C TYR A 142 14.95 -5.47 -7.88
N ALA A 143 14.12 -5.12 -8.87
CA ALA A 143 14.32 -3.91 -9.66
C ALA A 143 13.67 -2.69 -8.99
N GLY A 144 14.26 -1.51 -9.19
CA GLY A 144 13.72 -0.23 -8.69
C GLY A 144 14.19 0.12 -7.29
N GLU A 145 13.47 1.04 -6.67
CA GLU A 145 13.70 1.45 -5.29
C GLU A 145 12.77 0.65 -4.35
N GLY A 146 13.21 0.35 -3.14
CA GLY A 146 12.36 -0.18 -2.09
C GLY A 146 12.13 0.90 -1.05
N TRP A 147 10.85 1.14 -0.68
CA TRP A 147 10.49 2.09 0.36
C TRP A 147 9.76 1.39 1.51
N GLY A 148 8.49 1.09 1.39
CA GLY A 148 7.72 0.36 2.38
C GLY A 148 7.44 -1.08 1.98
N ILE A 149 7.18 -1.94 2.97
CA ILE A 149 6.73 -3.31 2.78
C ILE A 149 5.81 -3.71 3.92
N CYS A 150 4.72 -4.41 3.62
CA CYS A 150 3.88 -5.08 4.62
C CYS A 150 3.37 -6.42 4.12
N ALA A 151 2.91 -7.30 5.02
CA ALA A 151 2.46 -8.65 4.70
C ALA A 151 0.95 -8.81 4.80
N LEU A 152 0.29 -9.08 3.68
CA LEU A 152 -1.06 -9.64 3.64
C LEU A 152 -1.00 -11.17 3.82
N PRO A 153 -2.10 -11.84 4.14
CA PRO A 153 -2.10 -13.29 4.35
C PRO A 153 -1.57 -14.10 3.17
N ASP A 154 -1.76 -13.62 1.95
CA ASP A 154 -1.45 -14.31 0.69
C ASP A 154 -0.26 -13.73 -0.08
N ARG A 155 0.20 -12.52 0.25
CA ARG A 155 1.25 -11.82 -0.50
C ARG A 155 1.94 -10.76 0.34
N LEU A 156 3.10 -10.30 -0.12
CA LEU A 156 3.72 -9.07 0.36
C LEU A 156 3.26 -7.90 -0.51
N VAL A 157 3.22 -6.71 0.06
CA VAL A 157 2.92 -5.46 -0.63
C VAL A 157 4.10 -4.53 -0.45
N THR A 158 4.61 -3.95 -1.54
CA THR A 158 5.74 -3.01 -1.49
C THR A 158 5.40 -1.69 -2.16
N SER A 159 5.98 -0.61 -1.67
CA SER A 159 5.98 0.74 -2.26
C SER A 159 7.37 1.12 -2.75
N ASP A 160 7.45 2.10 -3.65
CA ASP A 160 8.68 2.62 -4.25
C ASP A 160 8.68 4.16 -4.40
N GLY A 161 7.78 4.83 -3.70
CA GLY A 161 7.57 6.27 -3.80
C GLY A 161 6.70 6.72 -4.97
N SER A 162 6.28 5.83 -5.85
CA SER A 162 5.28 6.11 -6.87
C SER A 162 3.86 5.96 -6.30
N ALA A 163 2.86 6.04 -7.18
CA ALA A 163 1.47 5.73 -6.86
C ALA A 163 1.14 4.24 -7.03
N THR A 164 2.13 3.38 -7.12
CA THR A 164 1.94 1.95 -7.35
C THR A 164 2.25 1.17 -6.07
N LEU A 165 1.35 0.26 -5.69
CA LEU A 165 1.67 -0.83 -4.78
C LEU A 165 1.96 -2.07 -5.60
N THR A 166 3.14 -2.67 -5.38
CA THR A 166 3.57 -3.90 -6.05
C THR A 166 3.34 -5.09 -5.14
N PHE A 167 2.74 -6.14 -5.66
CA PHE A 167 2.49 -7.39 -4.95
C PHE A 167 3.60 -8.39 -5.21
N ARG A 168 4.07 -9.05 -4.16
CA ARG A 168 5.14 -10.04 -4.25
C ARG A 168 4.74 -11.35 -3.59
N ASP A 169 5.22 -12.44 -4.16
CA ASP A 169 5.09 -13.77 -3.57
C ASP A 169 5.85 -13.85 -2.23
N ARG A 170 5.21 -14.37 -1.19
CA ARG A 170 5.78 -14.44 0.17
C ARG A 170 7.01 -15.34 0.26
N GLY A 171 7.07 -16.38 -0.58
CA GLY A 171 8.13 -17.38 -0.54
C GLY A 171 9.31 -17.03 -1.45
N THR A 172 9.06 -16.50 -2.66
CA THR A 172 10.10 -16.21 -3.65
C THR A 172 10.51 -14.74 -3.71
N PHE A 173 9.63 -13.84 -3.27
CA PHE A 173 9.72 -12.38 -3.42
C PHE A 173 9.51 -11.90 -4.88
N ASP A 174 9.16 -12.79 -5.80
CA ASP A 174 8.87 -12.43 -7.18
C ASP A 174 7.65 -11.50 -7.26
N GLU A 175 7.67 -10.57 -8.21
CA GLU A 175 6.51 -9.74 -8.50
C GLU A 175 5.38 -10.59 -9.10
N ILE A 176 4.19 -10.52 -8.51
CA ILE A 176 2.99 -11.25 -8.94
C ILE A 176 1.86 -10.33 -9.40
N GLY A 177 2.04 -9.02 -9.31
CA GLY A 177 1.06 -8.03 -9.75
C GLY A 177 1.28 -6.67 -9.12
N SER A 178 0.41 -5.74 -9.44
CA SER A 178 0.43 -4.38 -8.88
C SER A 178 -0.93 -3.71 -8.98
N VAL A 179 -1.11 -2.61 -8.25
CA VAL A 179 -2.30 -1.76 -8.31
C VAL A 179 -1.90 -0.28 -8.25
N GLN A 180 -2.62 0.56 -9.02
CA GLN A 180 -2.46 2.02 -8.96
C GLN A 180 -3.32 2.58 -7.84
N VAL A 181 -2.73 3.42 -6.98
CA VAL A 181 -3.43 4.04 -5.85
C VAL A 181 -4.04 5.38 -6.27
N THR A 182 -5.34 5.51 -6.02
CA THR A 182 -6.11 6.71 -6.38
C THR A 182 -7.07 7.12 -5.27
N ASP A 183 -7.26 8.44 -5.11
CA ASP A 183 -8.33 9.04 -4.31
C ASP A 183 -9.31 9.73 -5.27
N GLY A 184 -10.48 9.14 -5.47
CA GLY A 184 -11.34 9.48 -6.59
C GLY A 184 -10.61 9.23 -7.92
N SER A 185 -10.49 10.28 -8.73
CA SER A 185 -9.75 10.25 -10.00
C SER A 185 -8.27 10.68 -9.88
N ALA A 186 -7.84 11.15 -8.71
CA ALA A 186 -6.49 11.64 -8.50
C ALA A 186 -5.54 10.49 -8.10
N SER A 187 -4.38 10.43 -8.74
CA SER A 187 -3.30 9.52 -8.34
C SER A 187 -2.66 9.96 -7.01
N VAL A 188 -2.36 9.02 -6.13
CA VAL A 188 -1.70 9.28 -4.84
C VAL A 188 -0.29 8.72 -4.90
N ASP A 189 0.68 9.57 -5.17
CA ASP A 189 2.11 9.23 -5.22
C ASP A 189 2.80 9.40 -3.86
N ARG A 190 4.11 9.12 -3.84
CA ARG A 190 4.97 9.21 -2.65
C ARG A 190 4.54 8.28 -1.51
N LEU A 191 3.98 7.13 -1.88
CA LEU A 191 3.69 6.07 -0.93
C LEU A 191 4.99 5.55 -0.34
N ASN A 192 5.11 5.60 0.98
CA ASN A 192 6.33 5.25 1.68
C ASN A 192 6.10 4.04 2.59
N GLU A 193 6.32 4.17 3.87
CA GLU A 193 6.18 3.10 4.83
C GLU A 193 4.75 2.57 4.86
N LEU A 194 4.61 1.24 5.00
CA LEU A 194 3.35 0.51 4.83
C LEU A 194 3.02 -0.35 6.05
N GLU A 195 1.74 -0.34 6.42
CA GLU A 195 1.14 -1.29 7.36
C GLU A 195 -0.02 -2.05 6.70
N CYS A 196 0.02 -3.37 6.73
CA CYS A 196 -1.07 -4.25 6.31
C CYS A 196 -1.93 -4.63 7.52
N ALA A 197 -3.02 -3.92 7.73
CA ALA A 197 -3.87 -4.09 8.91
C ALA A 197 -4.71 -5.39 8.87
N GLU A 198 -5.16 -5.83 10.05
CA GLU A 198 -5.97 -7.05 10.22
C GLU A 198 -7.29 -7.05 9.43
N ASP A 199 -7.82 -5.86 9.09
CA ASP A 199 -9.02 -5.72 8.26
C ASP A 199 -8.76 -5.91 6.75
N GLY A 200 -7.50 -6.17 6.37
CA GLY A 200 -7.04 -6.33 5.00
C GLY A 200 -6.77 -5.02 4.26
N SER A 201 -6.90 -3.86 4.91
CA SER A 201 -6.49 -2.58 4.34
C SER A 201 -4.97 -2.41 4.41
N VAL A 202 -4.42 -1.65 3.47
CA VAL A 202 -3.04 -1.16 3.50
C VAL A 202 -3.05 0.31 3.92
N TYR A 203 -2.30 0.64 4.95
CA TYR A 203 -2.03 2.02 5.33
C TYR A 203 -0.66 2.42 4.79
N ALA A 204 -0.53 3.65 4.32
CA ALA A 204 0.73 4.16 3.78
C ALA A 204 0.98 5.60 4.26
N ASN A 205 2.21 5.89 4.67
CA ASN A 205 2.67 7.27 4.79
C ASN A 205 2.78 7.90 3.41
N VAL A 206 2.29 9.12 3.24
CA VAL A 206 2.53 9.94 2.04
C VAL A 206 3.74 10.83 2.31
N TRP A 207 4.89 10.46 1.79
CA TRP A 207 6.19 11.09 2.08
C TRP A 207 6.18 12.61 1.89
N THR A 208 6.85 13.34 2.76
CA THR A 208 6.89 14.80 2.90
C THR A 208 5.58 15.47 3.32
N THR A 209 4.59 14.69 3.77
CA THR A 209 3.34 15.22 4.33
C THR A 209 3.08 14.60 5.71
N ASP A 210 2.13 15.18 6.44
CA ASP A 210 1.60 14.58 7.67
C ASP A 210 0.29 13.81 7.34
N THR A 211 0.27 13.08 6.23
CA THR A 211 -0.89 12.31 5.78
C THR A 211 -0.58 10.81 5.74
N ILE A 212 -1.51 10.04 6.26
CA ILE A 212 -1.56 8.58 6.08
C ILE A 212 -2.80 8.28 5.22
N VAL A 213 -2.68 7.39 4.25
CA VAL A 213 -3.82 6.94 3.45
C VAL A 213 -4.15 5.49 3.77
N ARG A 214 -5.46 5.16 3.85
CA ARG A 214 -5.96 3.80 3.94
C ARG A 214 -6.43 3.35 2.56
N ILE A 215 -5.86 2.26 2.06
CA ILE A 215 -5.98 1.77 0.70
C ILE A 215 -6.64 0.38 0.71
N ASP A 216 -7.59 0.15 -0.18
CA ASP A 216 -8.03 -1.20 -0.54
C ASP A 216 -7.01 -1.80 -1.52
N PRO A 217 -6.24 -2.83 -1.14
CA PRO A 217 -5.18 -3.38 -1.99
C PRO A 217 -5.70 -4.11 -3.24
N ASN A 218 -6.99 -4.46 -3.31
CA ASN A 218 -7.56 -5.13 -4.47
C ASN A 218 -7.94 -4.15 -5.59
N THR A 219 -8.25 -2.92 -5.24
CA THR A 219 -8.71 -1.88 -6.18
C THR A 219 -7.77 -0.70 -6.30
N GLY A 220 -6.86 -0.51 -5.36
CA GLY A 220 -6.00 0.67 -5.23
C GLY A 220 -6.74 1.93 -4.76
N ARG A 221 -8.02 1.83 -4.38
CA ARG A 221 -8.79 3.00 -3.96
C ARG A 221 -8.43 3.40 -2.53
N VAL A 222 -8.19 4.69 -2.34
CA VAL A 222 -8.08 5.28 -1.00
C VAL A 222 -9.49 5.36 -0.40
N SER A 223 -9.67 4.69 0.72
CA SER A 223 -10.93 4.69 1.48
C SER A 223 -10.95 5.77 2.56
N ALA A 224 -9.76 6.18 3.06
CA ALA A 224 -9.62 7.27 4.00
C ALA A 224 -8.27 8.00 3.80
N ALA A 225 -8.30 9.33 3.97
CA ALA A 225 -7.13 10.17 4.14
C ALA A 225 -7.10 10.66 5.62
N ILE A 226 -6.01 10.37 6.31
CA ILE A 226 -5.85 10.57 7.74
C ILE A 226 -4.83 11.69 7.97
N ASP A 227 -5.27 12.76 8.58
CA ASP A 227 -4.41 13.87 9.00
C ASP A 227 -3.68 13.51 10.30
N ALA A 228 -2.37 13.38 10.22
CA ALA A 228 -1.50 13.12 11.35
C ALA A 228 -0.84 14.40 11.91
N THR A 229 -1.26 15.60 11.47
CA THR A 229 -0.82 16.87 12.07
C THR A 229 -0.96 16.90 13.59
N PRO A 230 -2.00 16.31 14.23
CA PRO A 230 -2.10 16.28 15.69
C PRO A 230 -0.88 15.62 16.37
N VAL A 231 -0.34 14.51 15.82
CA VAL A 231 0.85 13.88 16.41
C VAL A 231 2.11 14.70 16.13
N ARG A 232 2.22 15.32 14.95
CA ARG A 232 3.32 16.23 14.64
C ARG A 232 3.36 17.40 15.63
N ASN A 233 2.21 17.98 15.93
CA ASN A 233 2.09 19.11 16.87
C ASN A 233 2.28 18.71 18.33
N ALA A 234 2.21 17.44 18.68
CA ALA A 234 2.46 16.94 20.03
C ALA A 234 3.94 16.66 20.32
N LEU A 235 4.80 16.76 19.32
CA LEU A 235 6.25 16.68 19.53
C LEU A 235 6.74 17.87 20.35
N PRO A 236 7.77 17.71 21.20
CA PRO A 236 8.35 18.81 21.96
C PRO A 236 8.87 19.92 21.03
N GLU A 237 8.56 21.20 21.35
CA GLU A 237 8.94 22.36 20.52
C GLU A 237 10.46 22.49 20.28
N GLU A 238 11.28 22.02 21.21
CA GLU A 238 12.74 22.10 21.16
C GLU A 238 13.39 20.82 20.63
N THR A 239 12.69 19.99 19.87
CA THR A 239 13.27 18.77 19.30
C THR A 239 14.14 19.12 18.09
N PRO A 240 15.48 19.06 18.21
CA PRO A 240 16.34 19.33 17.06
C PRO A 240 16.27 18.16 16.06
N ASN A 241 16.39 18.48 14.77
CA ASN A 241 16.62 17.52 13.67
C ASN A 241 15.50 16.53 13.39
N ILE A 242 14.28 16.75 13.84
CA ILE A 242 13.15 15.90 13.42
C ILE A 242 12.94 15.99 11.90
N ASP A 243 12.65 14.84 11.28
CA ASP A 243 12.35 14.75 9.86
C ASP A 243 10.87 14.32 9.67
N VAL A 244 10.53 13.72 8.58
CA VAL A 244 9.13 13.42 8.20
C VAL A 244 8.48 12.35 9.08
N LEU A 245 7.16 12.39 9.15
CA LEU A 245 6.31 11.30 9.62
C LEU A 245 6.64 10.04 8.79
N ASN A 246 7.00 8.96 9.44
CA ASN A 246 7.26 7.65 8.82
C ASN A 246 7.26 6.54 9.87
N GLY A 247 6.47 5.50 9.64
CA GLY A 247 6.28 4.40 10.56
C GLY A 247 4.84 4.31 11.07
N ILE A 248 4.15 3.24 10.69
CA ILE A 248 2.79 2.89 11.08
C ILE A 248 2.80 1.43 11.48
N ALA A 249 2.25 1.09 12.64
CA ALA A 249 2.05 -0.31 13.03
C ALA A 249 0.71 -0.47 13.74
N GLN A 250 -0.15 -1.37 13.30
CA GLN A 250 -1.37 -1.70 14.03
C GLN A 250 -1.03 -2.43 15.34
N ILE A 251 -1.66 -2.04 16.44
CA ILE A 251 -1.57 -2.80 17.69
C ILE A 251 -2.53 -3.99 17.54
N PRO A 252 -2.01 -5.24 17.47
CA PRO A 252 -2.83 -6.41 17.15
C PRO A 252 -4.07 -6.57 18.03
N GLY A 253 -5.19 -6.94 17.40
CA GLY A 253 -6.48 -7.13 18.05
C GLY A 253 -7.18 -5.83 18.47
N THR A 254 -6.74 -4.66 18.01
CA THR A 254 -7.31 -3.35 18.37
C THR A 254 -7.54 -2.46 17.15
N ASP A 255 -8.25 -1.33 17.39
CA ASP A 255 -8.42 -0.22 16.44
C ASP A 255 -7.32 0.87 16.57
N ARG A 256 -6.22 0.55 17.27
CA ARG A 256 -5.14 1.48 17.57
C ARG A 256 -3.93 1.22 16.70
N PHE A 257 -3.22 2.29 16.40
CA PHE A 257 -1.97 2.25 15.64
C PHE A 257 -0.87 2.95 16.43
N LEU A 258 0.35 2.46 16.29
CA LEU A 258 1.55 3.16 16.70
C LEU A 258 2.05 3.94 15.48
N VAL A 259 2.32 5.23 15.65
CA VAL A 259 2.89 6.08 14.60
C VAL A 259 4.08 6.86 15.13
N THR A 260 5.07 7.08 14.27
CA THR A 260 6.28 7.84 14.60
C THR A 260 6.81 8.57 13.37
N GLY A 261 8.02 9.08 13.45
CA GLY A 261 8.74 9.71 12.34
C GLY A 261 10.25 9.61 12.51
N LYS A 262 10.95 9.98 11.46
CA LYS A 262 12.43 9.95 11.41
C LYS A 262 12.99 10.95 12.41
N TYR A 263 13.86 10.46 13.31
CA TYR A 263 14.47 11.23 14.39
C TYR A 263 13.47 11.83 15.40
N TRP A 264 12.25 11.27 15.47
CA TRP A 264 11.30 11.69 16.47
C TRP A 264 11.64 11.10 17.84
N PRO A 265 11.53 11.87 18.93
CA PRO A 265 11.79 11.36 20.28
C PRO A 265 10.61 10.60 20.88
N SER A 266 9.50 10.49 20.13
CA SER A 266 8.25 9.91 20.61
C SER A 266 7.59 9.07 19.53
N MET A 267 6.96 7.96 19.96
CA MET A 267 5.94 7.22 19.23
C MET A 267 4.58 7.55 19.84
N PHE A 268 3.54 7.58 19.03
CA PHE A 268 2.20 7.89 19.48
C PHE A 268 1.26 6.72 19.24
N VAL A 269 0.58 6.26 20.29
CA VAL A 269 -0.56 5.35 20.15
C VAL A 269 -1.76 6.19 19.77
N VAL A 270 -2.36 5.92 18.61
CA VAL A 270 -3.45 6.72 18.04
C VAL A 270 -4.65 5.88 17.65
N ARG A 271 -5.81 6.53 17.56
CA ARG A 271 -6.97 6.10 16.77
C ARG A 271 -7.16 7.01 15.58
N PHE A 272 -7.77 6.49 14.53
CA PHE A 272 -8.20 7.28 13.38
C PHE A 272 -9.67 7.60 13.52
N VAL A 273 -9.99 8.86 13.79
CA VAL A 273 -11.34 9.35 14.05
C VAL A 273 -11.81 10.33 13.00
N THR A 274 -13.13 10.47 12.81
CA THR A 274 -13.68 11.47 11.89
C THR A 274 -13.27 12.88 12.34
N LYS A 275 -12.86 13.72 11.39
CA LYS A 275 -12.61 15.14 11.68
C LYS A 275 -13.90 15.79 12.20
N PRO A 276 -13.81 16.64 13.25
CA PRO A 276 -14.96 17.34 13.80
C PRO A 276 -15.60 18.31 12.82
#